data_41f5b09164da987b3cb65270740e239d
#
_entry.id   41f5b09164da987b3cb65270740e239d
#
_cell.length_a   1.000
_cell.length_b   1.000
_cell.length_c   1.000
_cell.angle_alpha   90.00
_cell.angle_beta   90.00
_cell.angle_gamma   90.00
#
_symmetry.space_group_name_H-M   'P 1'
#
loop_
_entity.id
_entity.type
_entity.pdbx_description
1 polymer ?
#
loop_
_entity_poly.entity_id
_entity_poly.type
_entity_poly.pdbx_seq_one_letter_code
_entity_poly.pdbx_strand_id
1 'polypeptide(L)'
;MMVGKGITYDTGGADIKTDMKMAGMSRDKCGAADIAGFMKVASILKPKNVKIVCAMAMVRNSVGSDAYVADEIFTSRAGVRLRVVNTDAEGRMAMADVLAHMKEKALNEINPHLMTVATLTGHARMALGNYTVKIIPILCIGVISTVDCTLHNEDPHQKMSVFRPAQQ
;
A
#
# COMPACT_ATOMS: atom_id res chain seq x y z
N MET A 1 -9.86 1.70 -9.70
CA MET A 1 -8.45 2.11 -9.75
C MET A 1 -7.76 1.67 -8.47
N MET A 2 -6.52 1.20 -8.55
CA MET A 2 -5.79 0.66 -7.39
C MET A 2 -4.38 1.23 -7.32
N VAL A 3 -3.91 1.52 -6.09
CA VAL A 3 -2.53 1.96 -5.81
C VAL A 3 -1.91 0.99 -4.82
N GLY A 4 -0.78 0.39 -5.16
CA GLY A 4 -0.06 -0.54 -4.30
C GLY A 4 1.23 0.04 -3.74
N LYS A 5 1.44 -0.14 -2.42
CA LYS A 5 2.73 0.15 -1.78
C LYS A 5 3.79 -0.79 -2.34
N GLY A 6 4.86 -0.21 -2.85
CA GLY A 6 5.95 -0.93 -3.49
C GLY A 6 7.33 -0.56 -2.95
N ILE A 7 7.49 -0.52 -1.64
CA ILE A 7 8.80 -0.24 -1.05
C ILE A 7 9.71 -1.45 -1.30
N THR A 8 10.66 -1.29 -2.20
CA THR A 8 11.52 -2.38 -2.66
C THR A 8 12.40 -2.94 -1.55
N TYR A 9 12.83 -2.07 -0.66
CA TYR A 9 13.43 -2.39 0.63
C TYR A 9 13.25 -1.21 1.59
N ASP A 10 12.85 -1.48 2.82
CA ASP A 10 12.61 -0.47 3.84
C ASP A 10 13.62 -0.59 4.98
N THR A 11 14.57 0.35 5.05
CA THR A 11 15.54 0.44 6.15
C THR A 11 15.04 1.33 7.30
N GLY A 12 13.90 2.01 7.13
CA GLY A 12 13.44 3.09 7.98
C GLY A 12 13.94 4.48 7.56
N GLY A 13 14.90 4.54 6.62
CA GLY A 13 15.53 5.81 6.24
C GLY A 13 16.43 6.36 7.34
N ALA A 14 16.40 7.67 7.56
CA ALA A 14 17.17 8.31 8.63
C ALA A 14 16.72 7.84 10.04
N ASP A 15 15.43 7.51 10.23
CA ASP A 15 14.90 6.81 11.40
C ASP A 15 15.11 5.29 11.22
N ILE A 16 16.37 4.88 11.17
CA ILE A 16 16.75 3.51 10.82
C ILE A 16 16.14 2.47 11.77
N LYS A 17 15.66 1.37 11.21
CA LYS A 17 15.07 0.28 11.99
C LYS A 17 16.09 -0.36 12.90
N THR A 18 15.77 -0.44 14.18
CA THR A 18 16.55 -1.08 15.24
C THR A 18 15.92 -2.42 15.66
N ASP A 19 16.50 -3.08 16.65
CA ASP A 19 15.95 -4.28 17.29
C ASP A 19 15.61 -5.41 16.28
N MET A 20 16.49 -5.63 15.30
CA MET A 20 16.36 -6.66 14.26
C MET A 20 15.08 -6.51 13.38
N LYS A 21 14.41 -5.37 13.42
CA LYS A 21 13.17 -5.13 12.64
C LYS A 21 13.41 -4.92 11.15
N MET A 22 14.66 -4.75 10.72
CA MET A 22 14.98 -4.53 9.30
C MET A 22 14.94 -5.83 8.49
N ALA A 23 15.26 -6.96 9.09
CA ALA A 23 15.29 -8.25 8.39
C ALA A 23 13.90 -8.57 7.81
N GLY A 24 13.87 -8.95 6.53
CA GLY A 24 12.63 -9.25 5.81
C GLY A 24 11.91 -8.02 5.23
N MET A 25 12.46 -6.81 5.34
CA MET A 25 11.85 -5.60 4.76
C MET A 25 11.93 -5.54 3.22
N SER A 26 12.52 -6.51 2.57
CA SER A 26 12.38 -6.71 1.12
C SER A 26 10.95 -7.03 0.67
N ARG A 27 10.08 -7.47 1.59
CA ARG A 27 8.65 -7.75 1.33
C ARG A 27 7.74 -6.54 1.47
N ASP A 28 8.26 -5.38 1.83
CA ASP A 28 7.46 -4.15 2.02
C ASP A 28 6.89 -3.57 0.72
N LYS A 29 6.94 -4.35 -0.32
CA LYS A 29 6.33 -4.15 -1.64
C LYS A 29 5.14 -5.09 -1.92
N CYS A 30 4.66 -5.83 -0.92
CA CYS A 30 3.57 -6.78 -1.15
C CYS A 30 2.30 -6.10 -1.68
N GLY A 31 1.98 -4.88 -1.27
CA GLY A 31 0.85 -4.16 -1.84
C GLY A 31 0.95 -3.98 -3.36
N ALA A 32 2.13 -3.65 -3.88
CA ALA A 32 2.38 -3.58 -5.32
C ALA A 32 2.34 -4.97 -5.97
N ALA A 33 2.88 -6.00 -5.31
CA ALA A 33 2.86 -7.37 -5.82
C ALA A 33 1.43 -7.91 -5.92
N ASP A 34 0.58 -7.63 -4.93
CA ASP A 34 -0.82 -8.05 -4.91
C ASP A 34 -1.61 -7.45 -6.06
N ILE A 35 -1.47 -6.14 -6.33
CA ILE A 35 -2.16 -5.53 -7.47
C ILE A 35 -1.59 -5.99 -8.81
N ALA A 36 -0.31 -6.32 -8.90
CA ALA A 36 0.26 -6.92 -10.11
C ALA A 36 -0.33 -8.31 -10.35
N GLY A 37 -0.43 -9.14 -9.28
CA GLY A 37 -1.10 -10.43 -9.34
C GLY A 37 -2.58 -10.32 -9.73
N PHE A 38 -3.29 -9.37 -9.13
CA PHE A 38 -4.67 -9.06 -9.48
C PHE A 38 -4.82 -8.69 -10.96
N MET A 39 -3.94 -7.83 -11.49
CA MET A 39 -3.96 -7.46 -12.91
C MET A 39 -3.69 -8.66 -13.82
N LYS A 40 -2.79 -9.55 -13.42
CA LYS A 40 -2.54 -10.80 -14.16
C LYS A 40 -3.80 -11.68 -14.22
N VAL A 41 -4.47 -11.87 -13.09
CA VAL A 41 -5.73 -12.63 -13.02
C VAL A 41 -6.83 -11.94 -13.86
N ALA A 42 -6.99 -10.63 -13.74
CA ALA A 42 -7.94 -9.86 -14.51
C ALA A 42 -7.69 -9.97 -16.02
N SER A 43 -6.42 -10.02 -16.45
CA SER A 43 -6.06 -10.19 -17.86
C SER A 43 -6.45 -11.58 -18.42
N ILE A 44 -6.51 -12.59 -17.55
CA ILE A 44 -6.94 -13.96 -17.91
C ILE A 44 -8.47 -14.04 -17.96
N LEU A 45 -9.13 -13.52 -16.93
CA LEU A 45 -10.59 -13.58 -16.78
C LEU A 45 -11.32 -12.62 -17.72
N LYS A 46 -10.67 -11.56 -18.17
CA LYS A 46 -11.21 -10.54 -19.10
C LYS A 46 -12.60 -10.06 -18.69
N PRO A 47 -12.79 -9.51 -17.48
CA PRO A 47 -14.10 -9.07 -17.04
C PRO A 47 -14.65 -8.02 -17.99
N LYS A 48 -15.98 -8.11 -18.27
CA LYS A 48 -16.66 -7.19 -19.15
C LYS A 48 -17.22 -5.99 -18.37
N ASN A 49 -17.36 -4.85 -19.04
CA ASN A 49 -17.98 -3.63 -18.49
C ASN A 49 -17.24 -3.05 -17.26
N VAL A 50 -15.98 -3.31 -17.13
CA VAL A 50 -15.14 -2.72 -16.09
C VAL A 50 -13.79 -2.26 -16.66
N LYS A 51 -13.38 -1.05 -16.28
CA LYS A 51 -12.05 -0.51 -16.58
C LYS A 51 -11.19 -0.61 -15.32
N ILE A 52 -10.10 -1.32 -15.40
CA ILE A 52 -9.16 -1.50 -14.28
C ILE A 52 -7.88 -0.74 -14.59
N VAL A 53 -7.48 0.13 -13.67
CA VAL A 53 -6.23 0.90 -13.73
C VAL A 53 -5.49 0.70 -12.42
N CYS A 54 -4.24 0.26 -12.51
CA CYS A 54 -3.39 0.02 -11.34
C CYS A 54 -2.09 0.83 -11.44
N ALA A 55 -1.61 1.29 -10.29
CA ALA A 55 -0.30 1.91 -10.15
C ALA A 55 0.45 1.30 -8.97
N MET A 56 1.73 1.07 -9.18
CA MET A 56 2.64 0.55 -8.15
C MET A 56 3.60 1.67 -7.74
N ALA A 57 3.54 2.11 -6.48
CA ALA A 57 4.43 3.12 -5.93
C ALA A 57 5.78 2.47 -5.55
N MET A 58 6.63 2.24 -6.57
CA MET A 58 7.89 1.51 -6.42
C MET A 58 9.03 2.46 -6.09
N VAL A 59 9.46 2.45 -4.84
CA VAL A 59 10.60 3.22 -4.34
C VAL A 59 11.40 2.41 -3.31
N ARG A 60 12.60 2.87 -2.99
CA ARG A 60 13.41 2.32 -1.90
C ARG A 60 13.46 3.34 -0.76
N ASN A 61 13.31 2.89 0.48
CA ASN A 61 13.53 3.71 1.66
C ASN A 61 14.88 3.33 2.29
N SER A 62 15.86 4.22 2.21
CA SER A 62 17.21 3.98 2.75
C SER A 62 17.93 5.29 3.03
N VAL A 63 19.03 5.22 3.77
CA VAL A 63 19.93 6.34 4.02
C VAL A 63 20.69 6.69 2.73
N GLY A 64 20.83 7.96 2.43
CA GLY A 64 21.55 8.46 1.27
C GLY A 64 21.61 9.99 1.26
N SER A 65 22.42 10.57 0.39
CA SER A 65 22.58 12.02 0.26
C SER A 65 21.27 12.74 -0.10
N ASP A 66 20.42 12.08 -0.87
CA ASP A 66 19.14 12.61 -1.35
C ASP A 66 17.94 12.06 -0.57
N ALA A 67 18.21 11.35 0.53
CA ALA A 67 17.16 10.82 1.38
C ALA A 67 16.54 11.93 2.23
N TYR A 68 15.21 11.96 2.30
CA TYR A 68 14.49 12.89 3.16
C TYR A 68 14.73 12.58 4.65
N VAL A 69 14.56 13.59 5.48
CA VAL A 69 14.80 13.50 6.93
C VAL A 69 13.60 14.02 7.73
N ALA A 70 13.60 13.76 9.03
CA ALA A 70 12.61 14.31 9.93
C ALA A 70 12.67 15.85 9.90
N ASP A 71 11.51 16.48 10.07
CA ASP A 71 11.27 17.93 10.00
C ASP A 71 11.36 18.55 8.58
N GLU A 72 11.76 17.81 7.58
CA GLU A 72 11.68 18.26 6.20
C GLU A 72 10.24 18.53 5.79
N ILE A 73 10.03 19.60 5.02
CA ILE A 73 8.73 19.99 4.48
C ILE A 73 8.81 20.01 2.97
N PHE A 74 7.95 19.24 2.33
CA PHE A 74 7.81 19.24 0.88
C PHE A 74 6.35 19.42 0.45
N THR A 75 6.15 19.78 -0.79
CA THR A 75 4.81 19.93 -1.37
C THR A 75 4.47 18.70 -2.17
N SER A 76 3.38 18.03 -1.80
CA SER A 76 2.86 16.86 -2.51
C SER A 76 2.28 17.24 -3.88
N ARG A 77 2.03 16.23 -4.73
CA ARG A 77 1.33 16.41 -6.01
C ARG A 77 -0.02 17.14 -5.87
N ALA A 78 -0.72 16.92 -4.77
CA ALA A 78 -2.00 17.59 -4.49
C ALA A 78 -1.86 19.04 -4.04
N GLY A 79 -0.65 19.61 -4.01
CA GLY A 79 -0.37 20.96 -3.54
C GLY A 79 -0.35 21.12 -2.02
N VAL A 80 -0.49 20.02 -1.27
CA VAL A 80 -0.49 20.05 0.19
C VAL A 80 0.95 19.99 0.72
N ARG A 81 1.29 20.87 1.64
CA ARG A 81 2.56 20.82 2.34
C ARG A 81 2.55 19.73 3.40
N LEU A 82 3.54 18.87 3.33
CA LEU A 82 3.71 17.73 4.24
C LEU A 82 5.01 17.91 5.02
N ARG A 83 4.93 17.79 6.35
CA ARG A 83 6.10 17.71 7.23
C ARG A 83 6.38 16.24 7.51
N VAL A 84 7.59 15.81 7.30
CA VAL A 84 8.07 14.47 7.67
C VAL A 84 8.27 14.44 9.18
N VAL A 85 7.60 13.55 9.88
CA VAL A 85 7.79 13.34 11.33
C VAL A 85 8.63 12.09 11.58
N ASN A 86 8.49 11.10 10.71
CA ASN A 86 9.18 9.81 10.82
C ASN A 86 9.46 9.27 9.41
N THR A 87 10.71 9.05 9.09
CA THR A 87 11.11 8.53 7.78
C THR A 87 10.75 7.04 7.59
N ASP A 88 10.43 6.32 8.64
CA ASP A 88 9.90 4.93 8.60
C ASP A 88 8.39 4.88 8.27
N ALA A 89 7.78 6.02 8.00
CA ALA A 89 6.41 6.14 7.50
C ALA A 89 6.35 6.43 5.99
N GLU A 90 7.32 5.96 5.25
CA GLU A 90 7.59 6.21 3.82
C GLU A 90 6.48 5.72 2.89
N GLY A 91 5.84 4.59 3.23
CA GLY A 91 4.84 3.96 2.37
C GLY A 91 3.65 4.86 2.07
N ARG A 92 3.14 5.57 3.08
CA ARG A 92 2.06 6.54 2.89
C ARG A 92 2.52 7.75 2.09
N MET A 93 3.77 8.16 2.23
CA MET A 93 4.35 9.27 1.48
C MET A 93 4.45 8.92 0.00
N ALA A 94 5.03 7.76 -0.33
CA ALA A 94 5.15 7.28 -1.69
C ALA A 94 3.78 7.07 -2.37
N MET A 95 2.79 6.55 -1.63
CA MET A 95 1.45 6.32 -2.17
C MET A 95 0.62 7.60 -2.35
N ALA A 96 0.84 8.63 -1.53
CA ALA A 96 0.02 9.83 -1.53
C ALA A 96 -0.02 10.51 -2.91
N ASP A 97 1.14 10.70 -3.53
CA ASP A 97 1.27 11.35 -4.85
C ASP A 97 0.69 10.49 -5.97
N VAL A 98 0.92 9.16 -5.91
CA VAL A 98 0.35 8.22 -6.86
C VAL A 98 -1.18 8.17 -6.74
N LEU A 99 -1.70 8.21 -5.52
CA LEU A 99 -3.15 8.25 -5.26
C LEU A 99 -3.75 9.58 -5.74
N ALA A 100 -3.09 10.72 -5.51
CA ALA A 100 -3.52 12.01 -6.04
C ALA A 100 -3.64 11.98 -7.57
N HIS A 101 -2.63 11.41 -8.26
CA HIS A 101 -2.68 11.21 -9.70
C HIS A 101 -3.86 10.31 -10.15
N MET A 102 -4.13 9.24 -9.41
CA MET A 102 -5.29 8.38 -9.71
C MET A 102 -6.62 9.09 -9.47
N LYS A 103 -6.70 9.96 -8.45
CA LYS A 103 -7.88 10.81 -8.20
C LYS A 103 -8.12 11.79 -9.35
N GLU A 104 -7.07 12.42 -9.88
CA GLU A 104 -7.18 13.29 -11.06
C GLU A 104 -7.75 12.53 -12.27
N LYS A 105 -7.28 11.30 -12.51
CA LYS A 105 -7.81 10.44 -13.58
C LYS A 105 -9.27 10.04 -13.34
N ALA A 106 -9.63 9.81 -12.09
CA ALA A 106 -10.98 9.39 -11.70
C ALA A 106 -12.06 10.43 -12.00
N LEU A 107 -11.69 11.71 -12.08
CA LEU A 107 -12.64 12.79 -12.42
C LEU A 107 -13.32 12.61 -13.79
N ASN A 108 -12.67 11.89 -14.70
CA ASN A 108 -13.15 11.63 -16.05
C ASN A 108 -13.76 10.24 -16.23
N GLU A 109 -13.98 9.50 -15.15
CA GLU A 109 -14.47 8.12 -15.21
C GLU A 109 -15.89 8.00 -14.65
N ILE A 110 -16.65 7.04 -15.19
CA ILE A 110 -18.00 6.75 -14.73
C ILE A 110 -17.92 5.85 -13.49
N ASN A 111 -18.49 6.30 -12.37
CA ASN A 111 -18.53 5.57 -11.10
C ASN A 111 -17.16 5.03 -10.67
N PRO A 112 -16.16 5.91 -10.45
CA PRO A 112 -14.80 5.48 -10.11
C PRO A 112 -14.71 4.96 -8.67
N HIS A 113 -14.05 3.81 -8.51
CA HIS A 113 -13.67 3.26 -7.22
C HIS A 113 -12.15 3.32 -7.07
N LEU A 114 -11.66 3.90 -5.97
CA LEU A 114 -10.23 3.99 -5.65
C LEU A 114 -9.92 3.12 -4.44
N MET A 115 -8.86 2.32 -4.57
CA MET A 115 -8.39 1.42 -3.51
C MET A 115 -6.88 1.58 -3.35
N THR A 116 -6.40 1.45 -2.10
CA THR A 116 -4.97 1.30 -1.82
C THR A 116 -4.70 -0.04 -1.16
N VAL A 117 -3.58 -0.67 -1.51
CA VAL A 117 -3.13 -1.93 -0.95
C VAL A 117 -1.71 -1.74 -0.42
N ALA A 118 -1.51 -1.98 0.88
CA ALA A 118 -0.23 -1.67 1.50
C ALA A 118 0.06 -2.55 2.72
N THR A 119 1.32 -2.96 2.86
CA THR A 119 1.90 -3.41 4.13
C THR A 119 2.26 -2.16 4.95
N LEU A 120 1.26 -1.53 5.57
CA LEU A 120 1.44 -0.16 6.07
C LEU A 120 1.94 -0.10 7.51
N THR A 121 1.36 -0.94 8.40
CA THR A 121 1.70 -0.96 9.82
C THR A 121 1.59 -2.37 10.40
N GLY A 122 2.38 -2.67 11.42
CA GLY A 122 2.30 -3.95 12.14
C GLY A 122 1.05 -4.11 13.02
N HIS A 123 0.24 -3.05 13.20
CA HIS A 123 -0.92 -3.07 14.08
C HIS A 123 -2.02 -4.03 13.59
N ALA A 124 -2.23 -4.16 12.29
CA ALA A 124 -3.20 -5.11 11.75
C ALA A 124 -2.85 -6.55 12.14
N ARG A 125 -1.56 -6.91 12.03
CA ARG A 125 -1.05 -8.22 12.44
C ARG A 125 -1.19 -8.44 13.95
N MET A 126 -0.87 -7.43 14.77
CA MET A 126 -1.00 -7.55 16.24
C MET A 126 -2.45 -7.72 16.67
N ALA A 127 -3.38 -7.02 16.02
CA ALA A 127 -4.80 -7.04 16.38
C ALA A 127 -5.54 -8.28 15.87
N LEU A 128 -5.17 -8.80 14.70
CA LEU A 128 -5.98 -9.75 13.95
C LEU A 128 -5.21 -11.03 13.58
N GLY A 129 -3.93 -11.12 13.95
CA GLY A 129 -3.07 -12.27 13.66
C GLY A 129 -2.42 -12.25 12.29
N ASN A 130 -1.70 -13.33 11.97
CA ASN A 130 -1.04 -13.51 10.68
C ASN A 130 -2.10 -13.73 9.57
N TYR A 131 -1.77 -13.35 8.36
CA TYR A 131 -2.64 -13.52 7.16
C TYR A 131 -3.92 -12.67 7.18
N THR A 132 -3.89 -11.50 7.80
CA THR A 132 -5.06 -10.65 7.92
C THR A 132 -5.04 -9.51 6.93
N VAL A 133 -6.18 -9.30 6.27
CA VAL A 133 -6.47 -8.09 5.49
C VAL A 133 -7.47 -7.25 6.27
N LYS A 134 -7.12 -6.02 6.58
CA LYS A 134 -8.05 -5.04 7.13
C LYS A 134 -8.53 -4.11 6.03
N ILE A 135 -9.81 -4.13 5.74
CA ILE A 135 -10.45 -3.19 4.83
C ILE A 135 -11.05 -2.07 5.68
N ILE A 136 -10.58 -0.83 5.47
CA ILE A 136 -11.12 0.35 6.13
C ILE A 136 -11.87 1.15 5.06
N PRO A 137 -13.21 1.14 5.05
CA PRO A 137 -13.97 2.02 4.19
C PRO A 137 -13.84 3.45 4.71
N ILE A 138 -13.37 4.37 3.88
CA ILE A 138 -13.42 5.81 4.15
C ILE A 138 -14.64 6.33 3.41
N LEU A 139 -15.56 6.91 4.13
CA LEU A 139 -16.73 7.57 3.58
C LEU A 139 -16.27 8.68 2.60
N CYS A 140 -16.71 8.62 1.35
CA CYS A 140 -16.29 9.44 0.20
C CYS A 140 -14.98 9.00 -0.47
N ILE A 141 -15.09 8.03 -1.39
CA ILE A 141 -14.09 7.74 -2.41
C ILE A 141 -12.75 7.21 -1.84
N GLY A 142 -12.74 6.00 -1.34
CA GLY A 142 -11.50 5.30 -1.06
C GLY A 142 -11.64 4.18 -0.05
N VAL A 143 -11.38 2.98 -0.47
CA VAL A 143 -11.15 1.83 0.42
C VAL A 143 -9.66 1.73 0.65
N ILE A 144 -9.21 1.88 1.88
CA ILE A 144 -7.83 1.57 2.27
C ILE A 144 -7.82 0.12 2.75
N SER A 145 -7.17 -0.75 2.01
CA SER A 145 -6.90 -2.12 2.40
C SER A 145 -5.44 -2.22 2.83
N THR A 146 -5.19 -2.61 4.05
CA THR A 146 -3.85 -3.02 4.49
C THR A 146 -3.75 -4.53 4.40
N VAL A 147 -2.87 -5.02 3.54
CA VAL A 147 -2.51 -6.43 3.46
C VAL A 147 -1.17 -6.59 4.16
N ASP A 148 -1.15 -7.31 5.25
CA ASP A 148 0.10 -7.74 5.86
C ASP A 148 0.40 -9.15 5.34
N CYS A 149 1.20 -9.22 4.29
CA CYS A 149 1.57 -10.49 3.68
C CYS A 149 2.85 -11.01 4.34
N THR A 150 2.72 -11.66 5.46
CA THR A 150 3.81 -12.47 6.02
C THR A 150 3.72 -13.87 5.46
N LEU A 151 4.42 -14.11 4.36
CA LEU A 151 4.68 -15.47 3.91
C LEU A 151 5.69 -16.12 4.86
N HIS A 152 5.23 -16.80 5.89
CA HIS A 152 5.97 -17.86 6.50
C HIS A 152 5.68 -19.14 5.72
N ASN A 153 6.75 -19.79 5.27
CA ASN A 153 6.75 -21.09 4.58
C ASN A 153 6.37 -22.21 5.55
N GLU A 154 5.13 -22.25 6.00
CA GLU A 154 4.61 -23.41 6.73
C GLU A 154 3.10 -23.52 6.52
N ASP A 155 2.73 -24.47 5.70
CA ASP A 155 1.42 -25.06 5.46
C ASP A 155 0.70 -24.66 4.15
N PRO A 156 0.70 -25.55 3.12
CA PRO A 156 0.00 -25.31 1.85
C PRO A 156 -1.54 -25.42 1.93
N HIS A 157 -2.12 -25.65 3.11
CA HIS A 157 -3.57 -25.90 3.26
C HIS A 157 -4.36 -24.79 3.95
N GLN A 158 -3.74 -23.66 4.34
CA GLN A 158 -4.48 -22.57 4.98
C GLN A 158 -5.23 -21.70 3.96
N LYS A 159 -6.54 -21.76 4.01
CA LYS A 159 -7.45 -20.99 3.17
C LYS A 159 -7.48 -19.53 3.59
N MET A 160 -7.30 -18.66 2.61
CA MET A 160 -7.47 -17.22 2.72
C MET A 160 -8.92 -16.88 3.08
N SER A 161 -9.17 -16.36 4.27
CA SER A 161 -10.50 -15.89 4.65
C SER A 161 -10.68 -14.43 4.25
N VAL A 162 -11.55 -14.19 3.27
CA VAL A 162 -11.99 -12.84 2.90
C VAL A 162 -13.19 -12.48 3.78
N PHE A 163 -13.03 -11.48 4.62
CA PHE A 163 -14.14 -10.93 5.39
C PHE A 163 -15.12 -10.21 4.45
N ARG A 164 -16.36 -10.69 4.38
CA ARG A 164 -17.47 -9.94 3.76
C ARG A 164 -18.04 -8.97 4.81
N PRO A 165 -18.29 -7.71 4.47
CA PRO A 165 -19.05 -6.85 5.38
C PRO A 165 -20.48 -7.41 5.53
N ALA A 166 -21.01 -7.36 6.75
CA ALA A 166 -22.41 -7.67 7.00
C ALA A 166 -23.29 -6.69 6.24
N GLN A 167 -24.23 -7.21 5.47
CA GLN A 167 -25.29 -6.41 4.85
C GLN A 167 -26.20 -5.91 5.97
N GLN A 168 -26.36 -4.60 6.09
CA GLN A 168 -27.50 -3.95 6.73
C GLN A 168 -28.51 -3.58 5.66
#